data_772a2e61ca796aecc14a9618d27ec751
#
_entry.id   772a2e61ca796aecc14a9618d27ec751
#
_cell.length_a   1.000
_cell.length_b   1.000
_cell.length_c   1.000
_cell.angle_alpha   90.00
_cell.angle_beta   90.00
_cell.angle_gamma   90.00
#
_symmetry.space_group_name_H-M   'P 1'
#
loop_
_entity.id
_entity.type
_entity.pdbx_description
1 polymer ?
#
loop_
_entity_poly.entity_id
_entity_poly.type
_entity_poly.pdbx_seq_one_letter_code
_entity_poly.pdbx_strand_id
1 'polypeptide(L)'
;MVDVLADERLHEFIGGRPANLDELRDRYRRLAAGSPDEDQVWLNWIARRRSDARPVGMLQATLTDHGDRGTWTAQVAWIVGVDLQGRGFASEAARALVGWLQHRGVATVEAHIHADHRASAAVATRVGLRPTTEEADGEQVWRTVG
;
A
#
# COMPACT_ATOMS: atom_id res chain seq x y z
N MET A 1 -14.18 -6.31 -5.29
CA MET A 1 -12.84 -6.48 -4.67
C MET A 1 -12.47 -7.94 -4.40
N VAL A 2 -13.43 -8.82 -4.07
CA VAL A 2 -13.13 -10.26 -3.83
C VAL A 2 -12.44 -10.90 -5.02
N ASP A 3 -12.97 -10.73 -6.22
CA ASP A 3 -12.39 -11.31 -7.44
C ASP A 3 -10.97 -10.81 -7.73
N VAL A 4 -10.69 -9.56 -7.40
CA VAL A 4 -9.36 -8.96 -7.55
C VAL A 4 -8.37 -9.56 -6.57
N LEU A 5 -8.74 -9.66 -5.29
CA LEU A 5 -7.86 -10.14 -4.24
C LEU A 5 -7.76 -11.67 -4.19
N ALA A 6 -8.69 -12.39 -4.82
CA ALA A 6 -8.65 -13.85 -4.91
C ALA A 6 -7.75 -14.35 -6.05
N ASP A 7 -7.24 -13.50 -6.91
CA ASP A 7 -6.35 -13.89 -8.00
C ASP A 7 -5.00 -14.35 -7.44
N GLU A 8 -4.65 -15.63 -7.68
CA GLU A 8 -3.43 -16.25 -7.16
C GLU A 8 -2.15 -15.54 -7.60
N ARG A 9 -2.16 -14.91 -8.76
CA ARG A 9 -0.99 -14.19 -9.29
C ARG A 9 -0.61 -13.00 -8.43
N LEU A 10 -1.55 -12.41 -7.69
CA LEU A 10 -1.25 -11.32 -6.75
C LEU A 10 -0.50 -11.85 -5.52
N HIS A 11 -0.83 -13.06 -5.06
CA HIS A 11 -0.23 -13.66 -3.87
C HIS A 11 1.17 -14.20 -4.07
N GLU A 12 1.65 -14.28 -5.30
CA GLU A 12 3.03 -14.64 -5.61
C GLU A 12 4.04 -13.73 -4.91
N PHE A 13 3.73 -12.43 -4.79
CA PHE A 13 4.63 -11.43 -4.21
C PHE A 13 4.18 -10.86 -2.87
N ILE A 14 2.93 -11.08 -2.48
CA ILE A 14 2.40 -10.56 -1.21
C ILE A 14 2.23 -11.65 -0.15
N GLY A 15 2.49 -12.89 -0.51
CA GLY A 15 2.42 -14.04 0.39
C GLY A 15 0.99 -14.49 0.68
N GLY A 16 0.88 -15.69 1.27
CA GLY A 16 -0.41 -16.24 1.64
C GLY A 16 -1.16 -16.88 0.48
N ARG A 17 -2.41 -17.15 0.70
CA ARG A 17 -3.34 -17.74 -0.26
C ARG A 17 -4.40 -16.72 -0.70
N PRO A 18 -5.07 -16.92 -1.84
CA PRO A 18 -6.17 -16.04 -2.25
C PRO A 18 -7.25 -15.99 -1.15
N ALA A 19 -7.75 -14.80 -0.87
CA ALA A 19 -8.77 -14.59 0.14
C ALA A 19 -10.14 -15.06 -0.38
N ASN A 20 -10.87 -15.84 0.44
CA ASN A 20 -12.28 -16.09 0.19
C ASN A 20 -13.13 -14.93 0.72
N LEU A 21 -14.46 -14.99 0.47
CA LEU A 21 -15.36 -13.89 0.85
C LEU A 21 -15.39 -13.65 2.38
N ASP A 22 -15.43 -14.72 3.18
CA ASP A 22 -15.50 -14.59 4.64
C ASP A 22 -14.21 -14.04 5.23
N GLU A 23 -13.06 -14.52 4.76
CA GLU A 23 -11.76 -13.99 5.14
C GLU A 23 -11.60 -12.52 4.80
N LEU A 24 -12.08 -12.11 3.63
CA LEU A 24 -12.02 -10.73 3.18
C LEU A 24 -12.92 -9.82 4.03
N ARG A 25 -14.13 -10.27 4.38
CA ARG A 25 -15.03 -9.55 5.29
C ARG A 25 -14.42 -9.35 6.67
N ASP A 26 -13.82 -10.40 7.23
CA ASP A 26 -13.14 -10.32 8.52
C ASP A 26 -11.95 -9.37 8.48
N ARG A 27 -11.19 -9.39 7.39
CA ARG A 27 -10.10 -8.45 7.18
C ARG A 27 -10.59 -7.02 7.13
N TYR A 28 -11.67 -6.74 6.39
CA TYR A 28 -12.24 -5.39 6.32
C TYR A 28 -12.78 -4.92 7.66
N ARG A 29 -13.39 -5.79 8.44
CA ARG A 29 -13.85 -5.44 9.80
C ARG A 29 -12.69 -5.04 10.68
N ARG A 30 -11.57 -5.78 10.65
CA ARG A 30 -10.36 -5.44 11.42
C ARG A 30 -9.75 -4.13 10.98
N LEU A 31 -9.70 -3.88 9.67
CA LEU A 31 -9.18 -2.63 9.12
C LEU A 31 -10.07 -1.44 9.46
N ALA A 32 -11.39 -1.62 9.41
CA ALA A 32 -12.35 -0.58 9.76
C ALA A 32 -12.32 -0.24 11.26
N ALA A 33 -12.04 -1.23 12.11
CA ALA A 33 -11.89 -1.03 13.55
C ALA A 33 -10.62 -0.24 13.91
N GLY A 34 -9.64 -0.16 12.98
CA GLY A 34 -8.37 0.52 13.21
C GLY A 34 -7.34 -0.34 13.91
N SER A 35 -6.19 0.26 14.18
CA SER A 35 -5.08 -0.42 14.85
C SER A 35 -5.37 -0.60 16.35
N PRO A 36 -5.01 -1.77 16.94
CA PRO A 36 -5.04 -1.94 18.39
C PRO A 36 -3.94 -1.13 19.10
N ASP A 37 -2.92 -0.68 18.39
CA ASP A 37 -1.82 0.10 18.95
C ASP A 37 -2.17 1.59 18.92
N GLU A 38 -2.05 2.27 20.06
CA GLU A 38 -2.34 3.70 20.17
C GLU A 38 -1.39 4.57 19.34
N ASP A 39 -0.18 4.09 19.08
CA ASP A 39 0.84 4.80 18.30
C ASP A 39 0.68 4.62 16.79
N GLN A 40 -0.31 3.85 16.35
CA GLN A 40 -0.54 3.56 14.95
C GLN A 40 -1.93 3.97 14.49
N VAL A 41 -2.00 4.43 13.27
CA VAL A 41 -3.26 4.70 12.57
C VAL A 41 -3.26 3.90 11.26
N TRP A 42 -4.32 3.16 11.03
CA TRP A 42 -4.52 2.38 9.81
C TRP A 42 -5.50 3.09 8.90
N LEU A 43 -5.06 3.38 7.68
CA LEU A 43 -5.88 4.00 6.65
C LEU A 43 -5.96 3.10 5.43
N ASN A 44 -7.15 3.00 4.87
CA ASN A 44 -7.42 2.13 3.73
C ASN A 44 -8.31 2.84 2.72
N TRP A 45 -8.01 2.66 1.44
CA TRP A 45 -8.77 3.25 0.35
C TRP A 45 -9.04 2.20 -0.72
N ILE A 46 -10.18 2.32 -1.37
CA ILE A 46 -10.47 1.61 -2.60
C ILE A 46 -10.20 2.58 -3.75
N ALA A 47 -9.29 2.20 -4.65
CA ALA A 47 -9.07 2.96 -5.87
C ALA A 47 -10.18 2.64 -6.87
N ARG A 48 -10.82 3.67 -7.41
CA ARG A 48 -11.88 3.52 -8.40
C ARG A 48 -11.51 4.20 -9.70
N ARG A 49 -11.82 3.55 -10.81
CA ARG A 49 -11.63 4.13 -12.13
C ARG A 49 -12.66 5.25 -12.35
N ARG A 50 -12.20 6.42 -12.79
CA ARG A 50 -13.06 7.59 -12.96
C ARG A 50 -14.15 7.41 -14.01
N SER A 51 -13.84 6.65 -15.08
CA SER A 51 -14.76 6.50 -16.21
C SER A 51 -16.06 5.78 -15.85
N ASP A 52 -16.03 4.83 -14.91
CA ASP A 52 -17.18 3.98 -14.57
C ASP A 52 -17.30 3.69 -13.06
N ALA A 53 -16.46 4.29 -12.23
CA ALA A 53 -16.40 4.10 -10.79
C ALA A 53 -16.12 2.65 -10.34
N ARG A 54 -15.64 1.77 -11.22
CA ARG A 54 -15.31 0.39 -10.88
C ARG A 54 -14.07 0.33 -10.01
N PRO A 55 -14.06 -0.52 -8.95
CA PRO A 55 -12.87 -0.74 -8.17
C PRO A 55 -11.74 -1.34 -9.02
N VAL A 56 -10.56 -0.76 -8.94
CA VAL A 56 -9.37 -1.25 -9.67
C VAL A 56 -8.29 -1.76 -8.72
N GLY A 57 -8.35 -1.38 -7.45
CA GLY A 57 -7.34 -1.79 -6.49
C GLY A 57 -7.61 -1.23 -5.10
N MET A 58 -6.64 -1.42 -4.23
CA MET A 58 -6.68 -0.98 -2.84
C MET A 58 -5.35 -0.35 -2.46
N LEU A 59 -5.42 0.68 -1.62
CA LEU A 59 -4.25 1.29 -1.01
C LEU A 59 -4.37 1.24 0.50
N GLN A 60 -3.23 1.08 1.16
CA GLN A 60 -3.14 1.08 2.61
C GLN A 60 -2.01 1.99 3.07
N ALA A 61 -2.20 2.62 4.21
CA ALA A 61 -1.13 3.30 4.92
C ALA A 61 -1.22 2.96 6.40
N THR A 62 -0.08 2.56 6.97
CA THR A 62 0.08 2.41 8.40
C THR A 62 0.95 3.57 8.88
N LEU A 63 0.35 4.48 9.64
CA LEU A 63 1.06 5.63 10.18
C LEU A 63 1.51 5.30 11.59
N THR A 64 2.78 5.58 11.89
CA THR A 64 3.35 5.37 13.21
C THR A 64 3.86 6.71 13.75
N ASP A 65 3.42 7.04 14.97
CA ASP A 65 3.92 8.18 15.73
C ASP A 65 5.15 7.76 16.53
N HIS A 66 6.26 8.42 16.31
CA HIS A 66 7.50 8.13 17.04
C HIS A 66 7.66 8.93 18.33
N GLY A 67 6.63 9.66 18.74
CA GLY A 67 6.63 10.39 20.01
C GLY A 67 7.52 11.63 20.05
N ASP A 68 8.35 11.84 19.05
CA ASP A 68 9.27 12.96 18.96
C ASP A 68 8.65 14.11 18.16
N ARG A 69 7.98 15.03 18.88
CA ARG A 69 7.45 16.28 18.31
C ARG A 69 6.46 16.07 17.15
N GLY A 70 5.69 14.99 17.22
CA GLY A 70 4.72 14.69 16.17
C GLY A 70 5.33 14.20 14.88
N THR A 71 6.49 13.55 14.93
CA THR A 71 7.09 12.93 13.75
C THR A 71 6.37 11.64 13.40
N TRP A 72 5.69 11.66 12.27
CA TRP A 72 4.97 10.51 11.75
C TRP A 72 5.71 9.90 10.56
N THR A 73 5.71 8.56 10.50
CA THR A 73 6.10 7.81 9.31
C THR A 73 4.91 7.03 8.80
N ALA A 74 4.88 6.78 7.50
CA ALA A 74 3.83 5.97 6.89
C ALA A 74 4.44 4.84 6.08
N GLN A 75 4.00 3.62 6.35
CA GLN A 75 4.26 2.48 5.47
C GLN A 75 3.06 2.33 4.56
N VAL A 76 3.30 2.39 3.26
CA VAL A 76 2.24 2.33 2.25
C VAL A 76 2.31 1.03 1.47
N ALA A 77 1.16 0.58 0.99
CA ALA A 77 1.04 -0.55 0.10
C ALA A 77 -0.04 -0.26 -0.94
N TRP A 78 0.14 -0.81 -2.13
CA TRP A 78 -0.83 -0.72 -3.22
C TRP A 78 -1.01 -2.07 -3.87
N ILE A 79 -2.25 -2.38 -4.22
CA ILE A 79 -2.64 -3.59 -4.94
C ILE A 79 -3.56 -3.17 -6.06
N VAL A 80 -3.25 -3.57 -7.28
CA VAL A 80 -4.09 -3.35 -8.46
C VAL A 80 -4.41 -4.70 -9.07
N GLY A 81 -5.65 -4.91 -9.49
CA GLY A 81 -6.09 -6.15 -10.10
C GLY A 81 -5.20 -6.53 -11.29
N VAL A 82 -4.88 -7.83 -11.42
CA VAL A 82 -3.93 -8.33 -12.41
C VAL A 82 -4.30 -7.88 -13.83
N ASP A 83 -5.57 -7.92 -14.19
CA ASP A 83 -6.05 -7.54 -15.52
C ASP A 83 -6.03 -6.03 -15.76
N LEU A 84 -5.80 -5.25 -14.70
CA LEU A 84 -5.76 -3.78 -14.74
C LEU A 84 -4.34 -3.22 -14.58
N GLN A 85 -3.36 -4.07 -14.39
CA GLN A 85 -1.95 -3.67 -14.30
C GLN A 85 -1.42 -3.20 -15.66
N GLY A 86 -0.36 -2.39 -15.62
CA GLY A 86 0.24 -1.83 -16.83
C GLY A 86 -0.51 -0.64 -17.43
N ARG A 87 -1.57 -0.14 -16.78
CA ARG A 87 -2.37 1.01 -17.24
C ARG A 87 -2.10 2.29 -16.46
N GLY A 88 -1.13 2.28 -15.55
CA GLY A 88 -0.79 3.45 -14.75
C GLY A 88 -1.66 3.67 -13.52
N PHE A 89 -2.63 2.82 -13.22
CA PHE A 89 -3.51 2.98 -12.06
C PHE A 89 -2.75 2.95 -10.74
N ALA A 90 -1.81 2.02 -10.57
CA ALA A 90 -1.02 1.92 -9.34
C ALA A 90 -0.14 3.14 -9.14
N SER A 91 0.52 3.63 -10.18
CA SER A 91 1.37 4.82 -10.11
C SER A 91 0.57 6.08 -9.81
N GLU A 92 -0.59 6.24 -10.44
CA GLU A 92 -1.47 7.38 -10.20
C GLU A 92 -2.01 7.38 -8.77
N ALA A 93 -2.51 6.23 -8.31
CA ALA A 93 -3.08 6.10 -6.97
C ALA A 93 -1.99 6.25 -5.89
N ALA A 94 -0.84 5.62 -6.06
CA ALA A 94 0.27 5.72 -5.13
C ALA A 94 0.82 7.15 -5.05
N ARG A 95 0.92 7.84 -6.18
CA ARG A 95 1.34 9.24 -6.22
C ARG A 95 0.38 10.14 -5.44
N ALA A 96 -0.91 9.94 -5.62
CA ALA A 96 -1.94 10.67 -4.89
C ALA A 96 -1.84 10.40 -3.38
N LEU A 97 -1.64 9.14 -2.98
CA LEU A 97 -1.49 8.76 -1.58
C LEU A 97 -0.25 9.38 -0.94
N VAL A 98 0.90 9.26 -1.58
CA VAL A 98 2.16 9.83 -1.07
C VAL A 98 2.05 11.34 -0.95
N GLY A 99 1.51 12.03 -1.95
CA GLY A 99 1.29 13.47 -1.92
C GLY A 99 0.35 13.90 -0.80
N TRP A 100 -0.74 13.15 -0.59
CA TRP A 100 -1.70 13.41 0.47
C TRP A 100 -1.05 13.28 1.85
N LEU A 101 -0.25 12.23 2.07
CA LEU A 101 0.47 12.01 3.32
C LEU A 101 1.47 13.14 3.59
N GLN A 102 2.27 13.49 2.60
CA GLN A 102 3.26 14.57 2.71
C GLN A 102 2.61 15.91 3.00
N HIS A 103 1.49 16.20 2.36
CA HIS A 103 0.73 17.44 2.58
C HIS A 103 0.18 17.51 4.02
N ARG A 104 -0.05 16.38 4.65
CA ARG A 104 -0.49 16.29 6.05
C ARG A 104 0.65 16.24 7.06
N GLY A 105 1.88 16.40 6.62
CA GLY A 105 3.04 16.51 7.51
C GLY A 105 3.71 15.19 7.86
N VAL A 106 3.41 14.10 7.14
CA VAL A 106 4.13 12.84 7.30
C VAL A 106 5.56 13.03 6.81
N ALA A 107 6.53 12.81 7.70
CA ALA A 107 7.94 13.10 7.42
C ALA A 107 8.56 12.09 6.45
N THR A 108 8.23 10.82 6.59
CA THR A 108 8.80 9.74 5.79
C THR A 108 7.69 8.80 5.34
N VAL A 109 7.67 8.51 4.05
CA VAL A 109 6.80 7.48 3.47
C VAL A 109 7.69 6.34 3.00
N GLU A 110 7.35 5.11 3.36
CA GLU A 110 8.09 3.93 2.95
C GLU A 110 7.17 2.85 2.40
N ALA A 111 7.72 1.97 1.58
CA ALA A 111 7.06 0.78 1.07
C ALA A 111 8.01 -0.41 1.19
N HIS A 112 7.47 -1.58 1.50
CA HIS A 112 8.23 -2.82 1.57
C HIS A 112 7.91 -3.63 0.31
N ILE A 113 8.93 -3.90 -0.50
CA ILE A 113 8.77 -4.49 -1.83
C ILE A 113 9.69 -5.69 -1.98
N HIS A 114 9.11 -6.83 -2.37
CA HIS A 114 9.88 -8.03 -2.69
C HIS A 114 10.86 -7.72 -3.85
N ALA A 115 12.09 -8.21 -3.74
CA ALA A 115 13.17 -7.91 -4.70
C ALA A 115 12.80 -8.26 -6.15
N ASP A 116 11.99 -9.31 -6.34
CA ASP A 116 11.57 -9.76 -7.67
C ASP A 116 10.32 -9.04 -8.19
N HIS A 117 9.66 -8.22 -7.37
CA HIS A 117 8.44 -7.51 -7.76
C HIS A 117 8.77 -6.21 -8.50
N ARG A 118 9.20 -6.34 -9.75
CA ARG A 118 9.64 -5.23 -10.58
C ARG A 118 8.55 -4.18 -10.83
N ALA A 119 7.31 -4.61 -10.96
CA ALA A 119 6.19 -3.69 -11.19
C ALA A 119 5.99 -2.74 -10.01
N SER A 120 6.02 -3.23 -8.77
CA SER A 120 5.95 -2.38 -7.58
C SER A 120 7.17 -1.49 -7.42
N ALA A 121 8.36 -1.98 -7.75
CA ALA A 121 9.58 -1.16 -7.73
C ALA A 121 9.50 0.00 -8.74
N ALA A 122 8.93 -0.24 -9.91
CA ALA A 122 8.70 0.80 -10.91
C ALA A 122 7.71 1.86 -10.40
N VAL A 123 6.64 1.44 -9.74
CA VAL A 123 5.69 2.37 -9.11
C VAL A 123 6.38 3.21 -8.03
N ALA A 124 7.13 2.55 -7.13
CA ALA A 124 7.87 3.23 -6.06
C ALA A 124 8.80 4.31 -6.62
N THR A 125 9.55 3.97 -7.68
CA THR A 125 10.44 4.93 -8.35
C THR A 125 9.68 6.12 -8.91
N ARG A 126 8.56 5.88 -9.57
CA ARG A 126 7.74 6.94 -10.18
C ARG A 126 7.15 7.91 -9.16
N VAL A 127 6.88 7.45 -7.94
CA VAL A 127 6.30 8.30 -6.89
C VAL A 127 7.34 8.90 -5.96
N GLY A 128 8.62 8.71 -6.24
CA GLY A 128 9.71 9.37 -5.54
C GLY A 128 10.33 8.61 -4.39
N LEU A 129 10.01 7.31 -4.25
CA LEU A 129 10.69 6.45 -3.28
C LEU A 129 12.01 5.94 -3.88
N ARG A 130 12.96 5.68 -3.01
CA ARG A 130 14.26 5.11 -3.38
C ARG A 130 14.54 3.85 -2.56
N PRO A 131 15.17 2.83 -3.15
CA PRO A 131 15.55 1.64 -2.39
C PRO A 131 16.62 1.98 -1.35
N THR A 132 16.48 1.36 -0.19
CA THR A 132 17.48 1.46 0.89
C THR A 132 18.23 0.13 1.02
N THR A 133 19.20 0.06 1.91
CA THR A 133 19.89 -1.18 2.25
C THR A 133 19.16 -2.00 3.31
N GLU A 134 18.05 -1.48 3.82
CA GLU A 134 17.27 -2.15 4.85
C GLU A 134 16.31 -3.17 4.26
N GLU A 135 16.11 -4.25 4.98
CA GLU A 135 15.13 -5.30 4.68
C GLU A 135 14.21 -5.49 5.88
N ALA A 136 12.96 -5.80 5.61
CA ALA A 136 11.96 -6.14 6.60
C ALA A 136 11.17 -7.34 6.09
N ASP A 137 11.15 -8.44 6.86
CA ASP A 137 10.45 -9.68 6.51
C ASP A 137 10.78 -10.22 5.11
N GLY A 138 12.04 -10.07 4.68
CA GLY A 138 12.50 -10.52 3.36
C GLY A 138 12.19 -9.56 2.21
N GLU A 139 11.62 -8.40 2.51
CA GLU A 139 11.33 -7.37 1.53
C GLU A 139 12.27 -6.18 1.68
N GLN A 140 12.65 -5.57 0.57
CA GLN A 140 13.47 -4.37 0.56
C GLN A 140 12.63 -3.15 0.96
N VAL A 141 13.19 -2.31 1.82
CA VAL A 141 12.54 -1.06 2.24
C VAL A 141 12.89 0.06 1.26
N TRP A 142 11.85 0.73 0.76
CA TRP A 142 11.94 1.91 -0.10
C TRP A 142 11.43 3.12 0.65
N ARG A 143 12.09 4.26 0.55
CA ARG A 143 11.70 5.49 1.29
C ARG A 143 11.73 6.71 0.40
N THR A 144 10.92 7.70 0.79
CA THR A 144 11.02 9.04 0.24
C THR A 144 12.37 9.65 0.61
N VAL A 145 12.94 10.39 -0.35
CA VAL A 145 14.16 11.16 -0.12
C VAL A 145 13.75 12.47 0.53
N GLY A 146 14.21 12.67 1.74
CA GLY A 146 13.90 13.86 2.55
C GLY A 146 14.76 15.05 2.22
#